data_b115307f54628ca503cfeccb9e896878
#
_entry.id   b115307f54628ca503cfeccb9e896878
#
_cell.length_a   1.000
_cell.length_b   1.000
_cell.length_c   1.000
_cell.angle_alpha   90.00
_cell.angle_beta   90.00
_cell.angle_gamma   90.00
#
_symmetry.space_group_name_H-M   'P 1'
#
loop_
_entity.id
_entity.type
_entity.pdbx_description
1 polymer ?
#
loop_
_entity_poly.entity_id
_entity_poly.type
_entity_poly.pdbx_seq_one_letter_code
_entity_poly.pdbx_strand_id
1 'polypeptide(L)'
;DTSDATAAAAEILSGKTAYVAGAKVTGTMPNNGAKDLDITSKSAVTIPMGFHDGSGGAKIAAAEAAKLIPANIREGITVLGVEGAMSGSEGMKPQAKTVTPSFAQQQVLPDDPDYNCLSQVTVAPIPVSYTDNAQGGQTLKVGG
;
A
#
# COMPACT_ATOMS: atom_id res chain seq x y z
N ASP A 1 -61.77 9.30 -1.44
CA ASP A 1 -61.44 9.33 -0.02
C ASP A 1 -59.90 9.19 0.16
N THR A 2 -59.32 10.04 0.97
CA THR A 2 -57.89 10.02 1.28
C THR A 2 -57.65 9.94 2.78
N SER A 3 -58.66 9.53 3.55
CA SER A 3 -58.66 9.50 5.01
C SER A 3 -57.68 8.46 5.58
N ASP A 4 -57.31 7.46 4.77
CA ASP A 4 -56.37 6.37 5.08
C ASP A 4 -54.94 6.67 4.65
N ALA A 5 -54.68 7.81 3.98
CA ALA A 5 -53.37 8.18 3.52
C ALA A 5 -52.52 8.74 4.68
N THR A 6 -51.27 8.22 4.84
CA THR A 6 -50.37 8.48 5.96
C THR A 6 -49.08 9.17 5.59
N ALA A 7 -48.84 9.48 4.29
CA ALA A 7 -47.58 10.05 3.82
C ALA A 7 -47.30 11.43 4.44
N ALA A 8 -46.10 11.59 5.01
CA ALA A 8 -45.60 12.89 5.51
C ALA A 8 -44.90 13.68 4.38
N ALA A 9 -44.77 15.01 4.59
CA ALA A 9 -44.07 15.86 3.61
C ALA A 9 -42.65 15.40 3.29
N ALA A 10 -41.94 14.83 4.28
CA ALA A 10 -40.58 14.30 4.11
C ALA A 10 -40.52 13.01 3.27
N GLU A 11 -41.63 12.36 3.02
CA GLU A 11 -41.76 11.14 2.20
C GLU A 11 -42.24 11.44 0.79
N ILE A 12 -42.56 12.69 0.51
CA ILE A 12 -42.97 13.18 -0.81
C ILE A 12 -41.82 13.98 -1.39
N LEU A 13 -41.47 13.69 -2.63
CA LEU A 13 -40.37 14.36 -3.34
C LEU A 13 -40.59 15.89 -3.38
N SER A 14 -39.57 16.66 -3.06
CA SER A 14 -39.57 18.12 -3.07
C SER A 14 -40.12 18.66 -4.41
N GLY A 15 -41.03 19.62 -4.32
CA GLY A 15 -41.76 20.19 -5.47
C GLY A 15 -42.90 19.34 -5.98
N LYS A 16 -43.13 18.13 -5.47
CA LYS A 16 -44.32 17.32 -5.75
C LYS A 16 -45.38 17.55 -4.68
N THR A 17 -46.62 17.30 -5.01
CA THR A 17 -47.73 17.41 -4.06
C THR A 17 -48.58 16.17 -4.07
N ALA A 18 -49.18 15.83 -2.93
CA ALA A 18 -50.13 14.75 -2.77
C ALA A 18 -51.29 15.23 -1.88
N TYR A 19 -52.42 14.51 -1.95
CA TYR A 19 -53.52 14.71 -0.98
C TYR A 19 -53.41 13.62 0.09
N VAL A 20 -53.30 14.04 1.34
CA VAL A 20 -53.19 13.17 2.53
C VAL A 20 -54.26 13.60 3.54
N ALA A 21 -55.13 12.67 3.95
CA ALA A 21 -56.22 12.93 4.86
C ALA A 21 -57.08 14.16 4.46
N GLY A 22 -57.37 14.32 3.19
CA GLY A 22 -58.15 15.43 2.64
C GLY A 22 -57.40 16.74 2.40
N ALA A 23 -56.16 16.89 2.92
CA ALA A 23 -55.34 18.09 2.76
C ALA A 23 -54.25 17.93 1.67
N LYS A 24 -53.95 19.01 0.97
CA LYS A 24 -52.82 19.05 0.02
C LYS A 24 -51.50 19.20 0.79
N VAL A 25 -50.61 18.24 0.64
CA VAL A 25 -49.26 18.24 1.23
C VAL A 25 -48.23 18.46 0.14
N THR A 26 -47.28 19.39 0.37
CA THR A 26 -46.14 19.61 -0.50
C THR A 26 -44.95 18.87 0.02
N GLY A 27 -44.28 18.09 -0.82
CA GLY A 27 -43.12 17.29 -0.48
C GLY A 27 -41.88 18.12 -0.15
N THR A 28 -41.08 17.60 0.79
CA THR A 28 -39.80 18.20 1.21
C THR A 28 -38.62 17.23 1.08
N MET A 29 -38.83 15.98 0.65
CA MET A 29 -37.74 15.02 0.44
C MET A 29 -36.78 15.53 -0.62
N PRO A 30 -35.48 15.67 -0.33
CA PRO A 30 -34.49 16.10 -1.31
C PRO A 30 -34.45 15.16 -2.52
N ASN A 31 -34.29 15.72 -3.71
CA ASN A 31 -34.02 14.94 -4.93
C ASN A 31 -32.51 14.94 -5.19
N ASN A 32 -31.85 13.83 -4.91
CA ASN A 32 -30.42 13.65 -5.16
C ASN A 32 -30.13 13.10 -6.56
N GLY A 33 -31.15 12.59 -7.28
CA GLY A 33 -30.99 12.03 -8.63
C GLY A 33 -29.92 10.94 -8.68
N ALA A 34 -29.07 11.00 -9.69
CA ALA A 34 -27.85 10.21 -9.82
C ALA A 34 -26.76 10.77 -8.88
N LYS A 35 -26.55 10.13 -7.73
CA LYS A 35 -25.54 10.56 -6.77
C LYS A 35 -24.34 9.61 -6.80
N ASP A 36 -23.18 10.13 -7.23
CA ASP A 36 -21.91 9.43 -7.12
C ASP A 36 -21.24 9.75 -5.78
N LEU A 37 -20.67 8.73 -5.17
CA LEU A 37 -19.93 8.80 -3.92
C LEU A 37 -18.50 8.29 -4.16
N ASP A 38 -17.51 9.15 -3.92
CA ASP A 38 -16.10 8.78 -4.02
C ASP A 38 -15.57 8.29 -2.68
N ILE A 39 -15.02 7.08 -2.66
CA ILE A 39 -14.35 6.48 -1.50
C ILE A 39 -12.89 6.89 -1.56
N THR A 40 -12.48 7.76 -0.63
CA THR A 40 -11.11 8.33 -0.54
C THR A 40 -10.30 7.75 0.62
N SER A 41 -10.93 6.95 1.48
CA SER A 41 -10.31 6.36 2.65
C SER A 41 -11.07 5.11 3.11
N LYS A 42 -10.57 4.44 4.16
CA LYS A 42 -11.28 3.32 4.80
C LYS A 42 -12.48 3.74 5.64
N SER A 43 -12.71 5.04 5.80
CA SER A 43 -13.86 5.56 6.55
C SER A 43 -15.13 5.46 5.73
N ALA A 44 -16.27 5.30 6.41
CA ALA A 44 -17.56 5.28 5.74
C ALA A 44 -17.85 6.61 5.05
N VAL A 45 -18.44 6.53 3.87
CA VAL A 45 -18.97 7.68 3.13
C VAL A 45 -20.47 7.77 3.43
N THR A 46 -20.94 8.94 3.86
CA THR A 46 -22.35 9.15 4.18
C THR A 46 -23.17 9.24 2.90
N ILE A 47 -24.21 8.40 2.81
CA ILE A 47 -25.22 8.51 1.76
C ILE A 47 -26.16 9.66 2.17
N PRO A 48 -26.31 10.73 1.36
CA PRO A 48 -27.21 11.82 1.71
C PRO A 48 -28.65 11.35 1.72
N MET A 49 -29.43 11.88 2.68
CA MET A 49 -30.85 11.59 2.78
C MET A 49 -31.60 12.16 1.57
N GLY A 50 -32.57 11.40 1.04
CA GLY A 50 -33.43 11.83 -0.03
C GLY A 50 -33.67 10.75 -1.08
N PHE A 51 -34.33 11.14 -2.17
CA PHE A 51 -34.58 10.27 -3.31
C PHE A 51 -33.29 10.10 -4.14
N HIS A 52 -33.01 8.86 -4.51
CA HIS A 52 -31.97 8.46 -5.45
C HIS A 52 -32.60 7.69 -6.60
N ASP A 53 -32.27 8.05 -7.83
CA ASP A 53 -32.87 7.43 -9.03
C ASP A 53 -32.25 6.07 -9.41
N GLY A 54 -31.24 5.63 -8.66
CA GLY A 54 -30.57 4.35 -8.87
C GLY A 54 -29.49 4.36 -9.95
N SER A 55 -29.22 5.49 -10.62
CA SER A 55 -28.20 5.59 -11.66
C SER A 55 -26.83 6.10 -11.14
N GLY A 56 -26.75 6.51 -9.87
CA GLY A 56 -25.50 6.82 -9.20
C GLY A 56 -24.79 5.58 -8.64
N GLY A 57 -23.53 5.74 -8.22
CA GLY A 57 -22.73 4.65 -7.67
C GLY A 57 -21.72 5.10 -6.64
N ALA A 58 -21.25 4.14 -5.81
CA ALA A 58 -20.09 4.32 -4.95
C ALA A 58 -18.88 3.70 -5.64
N LYS A 59 -17.79 4.46 -5.76
CA LYS A 59 -16.55 4.01 -6.39
C LYS A 59 -15.34 4.52 -5.61
N ILE A 60 -14.23 3.82 -5.74
CA ILE A 60 -12.96 4.32 -5.24
C ILE A 60 -12.58 5.55 -6.07
N ALA A 61 -12.22 6.66 -5.41
CA ALA A 61 -11.74 7.86 -6.08
C ALA A 61 -10.56 7.53 -7.01
N ALA A 62 -10.49 8.16 -8.17
CA ALA A 62 -9.50 7.84 -9.20
C ALA A 62 -8.06 7.89 -8.69
N ALA A 63 -7.73 8.87 -7.83
CA ALA A 63 -6.41 9.00 -7.23
C ALA A 63 -6.05 7.84 -6.30
N GLU A 64 -7.03 7.24 -5.62
CA GLU A 64 -6.82 6.08 -4.76
C GLU A 64 -6.82 4.78 -5.58
N ALA A 65 -7.68 4.68 -6.58
CA ALA A 65 -7.72 3.53 -7.49
C ALA A 65 -6.39 3.37 -8.25
N ALA A 66 -5.75 4.47 -8.65
CA ALA A 66 -4.44 4.45 -9.33
C ALA A 66 -3.30 3.86 -8.48
N LYS A 67 -3.45 3.80 -7.15
CA LYS A 67 -2.48 3.20 -6.22
C LYS A 67 -2.68 1.70 -6.07
N LEU A 68 -3.85 1.17 -6.44
CA LEU A 68 -4.21 -0.25 -6.38
C LEU A 68 -3.68 -0.97 -7.63
N ILE A 69 -2.37 -1.14 -7.68
CA ILE A 69 -1.68 -1.87 -8.74
C ILE A 69 -0.82 -2.97 -8.13
N PRO A 70 -0.55 -4.09 -8.83
CA PRO A 70 0.24 -5.21 -8.30
C PRO A 70 1.57 -4.81 -7.68
N ALA A 71 2.28 -3.86 -8.28
CA ALA A 71 3.59 -3.40 -7.82
C ALA A 71 3.57 -2.69 -6.46
N ASN A 72 2.41 -2.18 -6.02
CA ASN A 72 2.23 -1.49 -4.74
C ASN A 72 1.68 -2.40 -3.64
N ILE A 73 1.34 -3.63 -3.98
CA ILE A 73 0.74 -4.60 -3.05
C ILE A 73 1.72 -5.74 -2.88
N ARG A 74 1.98 -6.13 -1.61
CA ARG A 74 2.90 -7.22 -1.30
C ARG A 74 2.44 -8.52 -1.98
N GLU A 75 3.39 -9.28 -2.55
CA GLU A 75 3.16 -10.61 -3.09
C GLU A 75 2.46 -11.52 -2.06
N GLY A 76 1.47 -12.27 -2.50
CA GLY A 76 0.61 -13.12 -1.67
C GLY A 76 -0.53 -12.39 -0.96
N ILE A 77 -0.69 -11.08 -1.15
CA ILE A 77 -1.82 -10.29 -0.64
C ILE A 77 -2.69 -9.83 -1.80
N THR A 78 -4.01 -9.96 -1.65
CA THR A 78 -4.97 -9.42 -2.61
C THR A 78 -5.77 -8.30 -1.96
N VAL A 79 -5.83 -7.13 -2.58
CA VAL A 79 -6.59 -5.96 -2.12
C VAL A 79 -7.61 -5.56 -3.17
N LEU A 80 -8.89 -5.62 -2.84
CA LEU A 80 -10.01 -5.29 -3.75
C LEU A 80 -9.89 -5.97 -5.13
N GLY A 81 -9.48 -7.26 -5.13
CA GLY A 81 -9.34 -8.05 -6.35
C GLY A 81 -8.03 -7.85 -7.10
N VAL A 82 -7.14 -6.94 -6.67
CA VAL A 82 -5.80 -6.75 -7.23
C VAL A 82 -4.81 -7.61 -6.46
N GLU A 83 -4.21 -8.59 -7.12
CA GLU A 83 -3.16 -9.45 -6.56
C GLU A 83 -1.83 -8.72 -6.54
N GLY A 84 -1.14 -8.77 -5.40
CA GLY A 84 0.15 -8.12 -5.20
C GLY A 84 1.30 -8.86 -5.88
N ALA A 85 2.27 -8.08 -6.38
CA ALA A 85 3.50 -8.58 -7.01
C ALA A 85 4.78 -7.95 -6.40
N MET A 86 4.66 -7.11 -5.37
CA MET A 86 5.83 -6.51 -4.71
C MET A 86 6.53 -7.55 -3.84
N SER A 87 7.71 -8.03 -4.25
CA SER A 87 8.51 -9.02 -3.54
C SER A 87 9.25 -8.45 -2.32
N GLY A 88 9.48 -7.13 -2.30
CA GLY A 88 10.29 -6.44 -1.32
C GLY A 88 11.77 -6.38 -1.69
N SER A 89 12.14 -6.90 -2.87
CA SER A 89 13.50 -6.83 -3.42
C SER A 89 13.62 -5.89 -4.62
N GLU A 90 12.57 -5.13 -4.91
CA GLU A 90 12.53 -4.16 -6.01
C GLU A 90 13.63 -3.11 -5.84
N GLY A 91 14.44 -2.96 -6.90
CA GLY A 91 15.57 -2.04 -6.90
C GLY A 91 16.80 -2.51 -6.12
N MET A 92 16.78 -3.69 -5.50
CA MET A 92 17.96 -4.29 -4.89
C MET A 92 18.87 -4.87 -5.95
N LYS A 93 20.17 -4.53 -5.86
CA LYS A 93 21.25 -5.05 -6.70
C LYS A 93 22.28 -5.71 -5.78
N PRO A 94 22.06 -6.97 -5.38
CA PRO A 94 22.87 -7.63 -4.38
C PRO A 94 24.23 -8.06 -4.94
N GLN A 95 25.27 -7.92 -4.11
CA GLN A 95 26.63 -8.39 -4.37
C GLN A 95 27.09 -9.33 -3.28
N ALA A 96 27.74 -10.42 -3.65
CA ALA A 96 28.55 -11.23 -2.72
C ALA A 96 29.99 -10.74 -2.76
N LYS A 97 30.62 -10.51 -1.58
CA LYS A 97 32.03 -10.09 -1.48
C LYS A 97 32.82 -11.04 -0.62
N THR A 98 34.09 -11.21 -0.98
CA THR A 98 35.09 -11.90 -0.13
C THR A 98 36.11 -10.86 0.31
N VAL A 99 36.41 -10.83 1.61
CA VAL A 99 37.40 -9.93 2.20
C VAL A 99 38.47 -10.74 2.92
N THR A 100 39.71 -10.30 2.81
CA THR A 100 40.80 -10.84 3.60
C THR A 100 40.91 -10.04 4.91
N PRO A 101 40.98 -10.68 6.08
CA PRO A 101 41.11 -9.98 7.34
C PRO A 101 42.39 -9.13 7.38
N SER A 102 42.32 -7.98 8.05
CA SER A 102 43.45 -7.11 8.35
C SER A 102 43.45 -6.71 9.83
N PHE A 103 44.56 -6.13 10.30
CA PHE A 103 44.61 -5.61 11.68
C PHE A 103 43.88 -4.28 11.86
N ALA A 104 43.51 -3.63 10.77
CA ALA A 104 42.71 -2.41 10.79
C ALA A 104 41.24 -2.72 10.56
N GLN A 105 40.37 -1.84 11.03
CA GLN A 105 38.93 -1.90 10.75
C GLN A 105 38.73 -1.82 9.24
N GLN A 106 37.86 -2.71 8.72
CA GLN A 106 37.48 -2.74 7.32
C GLN A 106 35.99 -2.43 7.22
N GLN A 107 35.62 -1.53 6.31
CA GLN A 107 34.25 -1.31 5.91
C GLN A 107 34.01 -2.02 4.58
N VAL A 108 33.02 -2.90 4.55
CA VAL A 108 32.66 -3.66 3.34
C VAL A 108 31.39 -3.06 2.76
N LEU A 109 31.51 -2.43 1.62
CA LEU A 109 30.39 -1.80 0.92
C LEU A 109 30.22 -2.46 -0.46
N PRO A 110 29.00 -2.41 -1.04
CA PRO A 110 28.80 -2.80 -2.44
C PRO A 110 29.63 -1.91 -3.38
N ASP A 111 29.93 -2.42 -4.56
CA ASP A 111 30.64 -1.66 -5.59
C ASP A 111 29.63 -0.86 -6.43
N ASP A 112 29.50 0.44 -6.14
CA ASP A 112 28.68 1.39 -6.89
C ASP A 112 29.29 1.66 -8.30
N PRO A 113 28.50 1.80 -9.39
CA PRO A 113 27.02 1.93 -9.43
C PRO A 113 26.24 0.62 -9.66
N ASP A 114 26.93 -0.52 -9.82
CA ASP A 114 26.31 -1.77 -10.26
C ASP A 114 25.54 -2.47 -9.13
N TYR A 115 25.94 -2.22 -7.88
CA TYR A 115 25.40 -2.86 -6.69
C TYR A 115 25.01 -1.84 -5.63
N ASN A 116 24.00 -2.15 -4.83
CA ASN A 116 23.53 -1.25 -3.74
C ASN A 116 23.27 -1.96 -2.41
N CYS A 117 23.50 -3.28 -2.35
CA CYS A 117 23.39 -4.05 -1.11
C CYS A 117 24.30 -5.27 -1.18
N LEU A 118 24.62 -5.84 -0.02
CA LEU A 118 25.39 -7.07 0.08
C LEU A 118 24.44 -8.25 0.33
N SER A 119 24.53 -9.31 -0.49
CA SER A 119 23.84 -10.58 -0.25
C SER A 119 24.61 -11.49 0.70
N GLN A 120 25.95 -11.40 0.66
CA GLN A 120 26.85 -12.23 1.48
C GLN A 120 28.21 -11.55 1.60
N VAL A 121 28.82 -11.66 2.77
CA VAL A 121 30.24 -11.36 2.96
C VAL A 121 30.92 -12.63 3.44
N THR A 122 31.91 -13.11 2.69
CA THR A 122 32.78 -14.21 3.08
C THR A 122 34.09 -13.64 3.57
N VAL A 123 34.48 -13.99 4.79
CA VAL A 123 35.78 -13.60 5.36
C VAL A 123 36.77 -14.74 5.10
N ALA A 124 37.82 -14.45 4.33
CA ALA A 124 38.86 -15.42 4.05
C ALA A 124 39.63 -15.82 5.34
N PRO A 125 40.28 -16.98 5.38
CA PRO A 125 41.13 -17.35 6.48
C PRO A 125 42.22 -16.28 6.71
N ILE A 126 42.62 -16.09 7.97
CA ILE A 126 43.74 -15.23 8.29
C ILE A 126 44.98 -15.82 7.64
N PRO A 127 45.71 -15.08 6.76
CA PRO A 127 46.93 -15.58 6.18
C PRO A 127 48.00 -15.76 7.28
N VAL A 128 48.56 -16.95 7.35
CA VAL A 128 49.67 -17.24 8.26
C VAL A 128 50.78 -17.93 7.51
N SER A 129 52.01 -17.59 7.81
CA SER A 129 53.21 -18.27 7.30
C SER A 129 54.22 -18.49 8.38
N TYR A 130 54.99 -19.57 8.23
CA TYR A 130 56.08 -19.93 9.12
C TYR A 130 57.39 -19.80 8.34
N THR A 131 58.38 -19.19 8.99
CA THR A 131 59.72 -19.07 8.43
C THR A 131 60.73 -19.52 9.46
N ASP A 132 61.68 -20.38 9.10
CA ASP A 132 62.71 -20.82 10.01
C ASP A 132 63.59 -19.61 10.37
N ASN A 133 63.94 -19.53 11.64
CA ASN A 133 64.79 -18.48 12.16
C ASN A 133 66.21 -18.97 12.44
N ALA A 134 67.16 -18.05 12.57
CA ALA A 134 68.58 -18.37 12.77
C ALA A 134 68.92 -19.10 14.10
N GLN A 135 67.96 -19.18 15.03
CA GLN A 135 68.12 -19.84 16.35
C GLN A 135 67.51 -21.28 16.33
N GLY A 136 67.16 -21.80 15.16
CA GLY A 136 66.64 -23.17 15.02
C GLY A 136 65.17 -23.34 15.38
N GLY A 137 64.42 -22.24 15.49
CA GLY A 137 62.97 -22.22 15.64
C GLY A 137 62.26 -21.65 14.41
N GLN A 138 60.96 -21.44 14.54
CA GLN A 138 60.14 -20.81 13.47
C GLN A 138 59.55 -19.48 13.91
N THR A 139 59.53 -18.54 13.01
CA THR A 139 58.82 -17.28 13.18
C THR A 139 57.44 -17.39 12.48
N LEU A 140 56.37 -17.15 13.24
CA LEU A 140 55.03 -17.06 12.69
C LEU A 140 54.82 -15.63 12.18
N LYS A 141 54.46 -15.49 10.93
CA LYS A 141 53.97 -14.25 10.33
C LYS A 141 52.48 -14.37 10.13
N VAL A 142 51.71 -13.42 10.67
CA VAL A 142 50.24 -13.30 10.55
C VAL A 142 49.93 -12.05 9.76
N GLY A 143 49.04 -12.20 8.76
CA GLY A 143 48.72 -11.16 7.80
C GLY A 143 49.68 -11.15 6.60
N GLY A 144 49.27 -10.45 5.55
CA GLY A 144 50.05 -10.26 4.32
C GLY A 144 50.67 -8.88 4.27
#